data_f01eea46903e4bd8827664aada43ea6d
#
_entry.id   f01eea46903e4bd8827664aada43ea6d
#
_cell.length_a   1.000
_cell.length_b   1.000
_cell.length_c   1.000
_cell.angle_alpha   90.00
_cell.angle_beta   90.00
_cell.angle_gamma   90.00
#
_symmetry.space_group_name_H-M   'P 1'
#
loop_
_entity.id
_entity.type
_entity.pdbx_description
1 polymer ?
#
loop_
_entity_poly.entity_id
_entity_poly.type
_entity_poly.pdbx_seq_one_letter_code
_entity_poly.pdbx_strand_id
1 'polypeptide(L)'
;PQHRAAPGGRDWCNLYYLHATMLGTTSIAINVSHGMAATDFAGSLPFVDAGKFGVMGLSGGGTMTLWSALCDPRLRAAEIICYSDLWAHFGIRDLNYCGMQVAPGLFKLVDLPDLQGLLAPRPLLIDLGANDSCFKIDTAMACYRRLERIYTVAGAQRHLDLDLHPGEHGWGGNKSVAFFRTHLGFAP
;
A
#
# COMPACT_ATOMS: atom_id res chain seq x y z
N PRO A 1 -6.06 21.76 -5.90
CA PRO A 1 -5.95 22.49 -4.64
C PRO A 1 -4.48 22.75 -4.39
N GLN A 2 -4.08 24.03 -4.40
CA GLN A 2 -2.72 24.42 -4.04
C GLN A 2 -2.49 23.96 -2.60
N HIS A 3 -1.53 23.08 -2.39
CA HIS A 3 -1.06 22.72 -1.06
C HIS A 3 -0.56 24.01 -0.40
N ARG A 4 -1.36 24.61 0.46
CA ARG A 4 -0.88 25.71 1.31
C ARG A 4 0.24 25.12 2.16
N ALA A 5 1.44 25.64 2.02
CA ALA A 5 2.53 25.29 2.91
C ALA A 5 2.08 25.50 4.37
N ALA A 6 2.42 24.55 5.23
CA ALA A 6 2.18 24.72 6.65
C ALA A 6 2.97 25.92 7.19
N PRO A 7 2.58 26.52 8.32
CA PRO A 7 3.35 27.59 8.94
C PRO A 7 4.84 27.23 9.07
N GLY A 8 5.72 28.12 8.66
CA GLY A 8 7.17 27.91 8.67
C GLY A 8 7.72 27.12 7.46
N GLY A 9 6.95 27.01 6.36
CA GLY A 9 7.40 26.37 5.10
C GLY A 9 7.52 24.85 5.16
N ARG A 10 7.02 24.20 6.22
CA ARG A 10 7.01 22.73 6.38
C ARG A 10 5.84 22.12 5.61
N ASP A 11 6.01 20.89 5.13
CA ASP A 11 4.89 20.15 4.55
C ASP A 11 4.01 19.52 5.63
N TRP A 12 2.71 19.36 5.32
CA TRP A 12 1.73 18.83 6.26
C TRP A 12 1.97 17.38 6.65
N CYS A 13 2.53 16.57 5.75
CA CYS A 13 2.83 15.17 6.02
C CYS A 13 3.85 15.02 7.15
N ASN A 14 4.92 15.82 7.10
CA ASN A 14 5.96 15.80 8.12
C ASN A 14 5.49 16.44 9.44
N LEU A 15 4.66 17.49 9.39
CA LEU A 15 4.03 18.04 10.60
C LEU A 15 3.12 17.02 11.29
N TYR A 16 2.29 16.33 10.51
CA TYR A 16 1.40 15.31 11.05
C TYR A 16 2.19 14.16 11.71
N TYR A 17 3.27 13.72 11.06
CA TYR A 17 4.18 12.74 11.63
C TYR A 17 4.80 13.21 12.97
N LEU A 18 5.31 14.44 13.01
CA LEU A 18 5.89 15.01 14.24
C LEU A 18 4.86 15.06 15.37
N HIS A 19 3.63 15.54 15.09
CA HIS A 19 2.59 15.60 16.10
C HIS A 19 2.19 14.20 16.59
N ALA A 20 2.04 13.22 15.70
CA ALA A 20 1.75 11.84 16.08
C ALA A 20 2.86 11.26 16.96
N THR A 21 4.14 11.50 16.61
CA THR A 21 5.29 11.04 17.38
C THR A 21 5.35 11.68 18.77
N MET A 22 5.05 12.98 18.88
CA MET A 22 4.96 13.67 20.19
C MET A 22 3.87 13.07 21.10
N LEU A 23 2.83 12.51 20.52
CA LEU A 23 1.74 11.82 21.22
C LEU A 23 2.04 10.33 21.47
N GLY A 24 3.24 9.84 21.15
CA GLY A 24 3.64 8.45 21.36
C GLY A 24 3.03 7.47 20.36
N THR A 25 2.60 7.95 19.19
CA THR A 25 2.01 7.14 18.12
C THR A 25 2.66 7.45 16.77
N THR A 26 2.14 6.91 15.68
CA THR A 26 2.55 7.20 14.31
C THR A 26 1.38 7.66 13.47
N SER A 27 1.64 8.44 12.42
CA SER A 27 0.62 8.80 11.43
C SER A 27 0.01 7.56 10.76
N ILE A 28 0.80 6.51 10.55
CA ILE A 28 0.32 5.21 10.05
C ILE A 28 -0.74 4.63 11.00
N ALA A 29 -0.45 4.54 12.29
CA ALA A 29 -1.38 3.97 13.27
C ALA A 29 -2.71 4.73 13.34
N ILE A 30 -2.66 6.07 13.30
CA ILE A 30 -3.85 6.90 13.28
C ILE A 30 -4.66 6.64 12.00
N ASN A 31 -4.02 6.63 10.84
CA ASN A 31 -4.70 6.41 9.56
C ASN A 31 -5.27 4.99 9.45
N VAL A 32 -4.57 3.97 9.96
CA VAL A 32 -5.10 2.60 10.02
C VAL A 32 -6.34 2.53 10.89
N SER A 33 -6.34 3.20 12.06
CA SER A 33 -7.52 3.23 12.93
C SER A 33 -8.74 3.87 12.24
N HIS A 34 -8.50 4.94 11.46
CA HIS A 34 -9.55 5.56 10.64
C HIS A 34 -10.03 4.62 9.52
N GLY A 35 -9.13 3.87 8.88
CA GLY A 35 -9.47 2.86 7.88
C GLY A 35 -10.33 1.74 8.46
N MET A 36 -9.98 1.25 9.65
CA MET A 36 -10.77 0.23 10.35
C MET A 36 -12.17 0.75 10.72
N ALA A 37 -12.27 1.98 11.23
CA ALA A 37 -13.56 2.61 11.52
C ALA A 37 -14.42 2.80 10.25
N ALA A 38 -13.79 3.16 9.12
CA ALA A 38 -14.47 3.23 7.83
C ALA A 38 -14.97 1.85 7.37
N THR A 39 -14.18 0.79 7.59
CA THR A 39 -14.59 -0.59 7.30
C THR A 39 -15.77 -1.02 8.19
N ASP A 40 -15.74 -0.67 9.49
CA ASP A 40 -16.85 -0.92 10.42
C ASP A 40 -18.14 -0.23 9.94
N PHE A 41 -18.02 1.05 9.60
CA PHE A 41 -19.16 1.81 9.07
C PHE A 41 -19.69 1.20 7.77
N ALA A 42 -18.80 0.91 6.81
CA ALA A 42 -19.23 0.30 5.55
C ALA A 42 -19.94 -1.04 5.77
N GLY A 43 -19.38 -1.89 6.66
CA GLY A 43 -19.97 -3.19 6.99
C GLY A 43 -21.32 -3.11 7.72
N SER A 44 -21.67 -1.96 8.30
CA SER A 44 -22.98 -1.73 8.92
C SER A 44 -24.09 -1.39 7.92
N LEU A 45 -23.72 -1.07 6.67
CA LEU A 45 -24.70 -0.67 5.65
C LEU A 45 -25.42 -1.88 5.07
N PRO A 46 -26.77 -1.85 4.94
CA PRO A 46 -27.56 -3.02 4.58
C PRO A 46 -27.36 -3.53 3.15
N PHE A 47 -26.73 -2.73 2.29
CA PHE A 47 -26.44 -3.07 0.90
C PHE A 47 -24.95 -3.47 0.66
N VAL A 48 -24.15 -3.55 1.73
CA VAL A 48 -22.73 -3.93 1.66
C VAL A 48 -22.54 -5.36 2.13
N ASP A 49 -21.85 -6.16 1.34
CA ASP A 49 -21.41 -7.50 1.75
C ASP A 49 -20.10 -7.38 2.56
N ALA A 50 -20.23 -7.38 3.87
CA ALA A 50 -19.10 -7.27 4.80
C ALA A 50 -18.08 -8.43 4.68
N GLY A 51 -18.41 -9.51 3.99
CA GLY A 51 -17.50 -10.62 3.69
C GLY A 51 -16.62 -10.40 2.45
N LYS A 52 -16.81 -9.31 1.72
CA LYS A 52 -16.17 -9.04 0.42
C LYS A 52 -15.43 -7.71 0.35
N PHE A 53 -14.76 -7.32 1.42
CA PHE A 53 -13.94 -6.11 1.40
C PHE A 53 -12.61 -6.36 0.70
N GLY A 54 -12.28 -5.47 -0.23
CA GLY A 54 -10.96 -5.28 -0.81
C GLY A 54 -10.46 -3.86 -0.52
N VAL A 55 -9.18 -3.64 -0.72
CA VAL A 55 -8.56 -2.32 -0.55
C VAL A 55 -7.58 -2.05 -1.67
N MET A 56 -7.60 -0.82 -2.18
CA MET A 56 -6.65 -0.38 -3.21
C MET A 56 -6.24 1.08 -2.98
N GLY A 57 -5.07 1.44 -3.47
CA GLY A 57 -4.63 2.81 -3.38
C GLY A 57 -3.33 3.10 -4.10
N LEU A 58 -3.21 4.32 -4.59
CA LEU A 58 -2.08 4.85 -5.34
C LEU A 58 -1.10 5.57 -4.40
N SER A 59 0.20 5.31 -4.54
CA SER A 59 1.27 6.08 -3.87
C SER A 59 1.10 6.08 -2.33
N GLY A 60 0.87 7.22 -1.69
CA GLY A 60 0.49 7.28 -0.28
C GLY A 60 -0.76 6.46 0.05
N GLY A 61 -1.69 6.31 -0.90
CA GLY A 61 -2.80 5.36 -0.81
C GLY A 61 -2.31 3.90 -0.84
N GLY A 62 -1.26 3.58 -1.59
CA GLY A 62 -0.60 2.28 -1.58
C GLY A 62 0.03 1.96 -0.22
N THR A 63 0.64 2.97 0.43
CA THR A 63 1.09 2.86 1.84
C THR A 63 -0.08 2.44 2.73
N MET A 64 -1.20 3.15 2.62
CA MET A 64 -2.36 2.88 3.46
C MET A 64 -3.04 1.55 3.12
N THR A 65 -3.05 1.15 1.85
CA THR A 65 -3.50 -0.17 1.41
C THR A 65 -2.72 -1.28 2.11
N LEU A 66 -1.40 -1.20 2.08
CA LEU A 66 -0.53 -2.17 2.74
C LEU A 66 -0.83 -2.26 4.24
N TRP A 67 -0.76 -1.15 4.94
CA TRP A 67 -0.94 -1.13 6.39
C TRP A 67 -2.36 -1.50 6.83
N SER A 68 -3.38 -1.03 6.12
CA SER A 68 -4.76 -1.42 6.41
C SER A 68 -4.96 -2.92 6.20
N ALA A 69 -4.46 -3.46 5.09
CA ALA A 69 -4.57 -4.90 4.82
C ALA A 69 -3.80 -5.75 5.85
N LEU A 70 -2.65 -5.30 6.35
CA LEU A 70 -1.92 -5.99 7.40
C LEU A 70 -2.67 -5.99 8.74
N CYS A 71 -3.30 -4.88 9.08
CA CYS A 71 -3.95 -4.69 10.39
C CYS A 71 -5.42 -5.14 10.43
N ASP A 72 -6.12 -5.19 9.27
CA ASP A 72 -7.52 -5.57 9.18
C ASP A 72 -7.71 -6.84 8.32
N PRO A 73 -7.92 -8.00 8.92
CA PRO A 73 -8.09 -9.26 8.18
C PRO A 73 -9.40 -9.34 7.39
N ARG A 74 -10.34 -8.41 7.58
CA ARG A 74 -11.56 -8.32 6.78
C ARG A 74 -11.29 -7.86 5.35
N LEU A 75 -10.15 -7.18 5.12
CA LEU A 75 -9.66 -6.79 3.79
C LEU A 75 -9.04 -8.01 3.12
N ARG A 76 -9.80 -8.70 2.30
CA ARG A 76 -9.49 -10.03 1.77
C ARG A 76 -8.61 -10.03 0.53
N ALA A 77 -8.56 -8.92 -0.19
CA ALA A 77 -7.72 -8.70 -1.36
C ALA A 77 -7.18 -7.28 -1.34
N ALA A 78 -5.96 -7.08 -1.83
CA ALA A 78 -5.32 -5.78 -1.85
C ALA A 78 -4.70 -5.47 -3.23
N GLU A 79 -4.78 -4.21 -3.66
CA GLU A 79 -4.06 -3.71 -4.83
C GLU A 79 -3.20 -2.51 -4.43
N ILE A 80 -1.88 -2.67 -4.54
CA ILE A 80 -0.91 -1.63 -4.22
C ILE A 80 -0.42 -1.01 -5.52
N ILE A 81 -0.76 0.27 -5.71
CA ILE A 81 -0.51 1.00 -6.95
C ILE A 81 0.65 1.97 -6.74
N CYS A 82 1.70 1.82 -7.55
CA CYS A 82 2.90 2.67 -7.52
C CYS A 82 3.42 2.90 -6.09
N TYR A 83 3.51 1.82 -5.31
CA TYR A 83 4.11 1.81 -3.97
C TYR A 83 4.80 0.48 -3.69
N SER A 84 5.65 0.01 -4.61
CA SER A 84 6.48 -1.17 -4.42
C SER A 84 7.88 -0.85 -4.88
N ASP A 85 8.84 -0.86 -3.95
CA ASP A 85 10.24 -0.55 -4.17
C ASP A 85 11.05 -1.08 -2.97
N LEU A 86 12.33 -0.74 -2.89
CA LEU A 86 13.20 -1.01 -1.74
C LEU A 86 13.41 0.29 -0.96
N TRP A 87 13.23 0.27 0.34
CA TRP A 87 13.37 1.49 1.17
C TRP A 87 14.73 2.15 1.08
N ALA A 88 15.79 1.36 0.89
CA ALA A 88 17.13 1.90 0.67
C ALA A 88 17.21 2.77 -0.60
N HIS A 89 16.35 2.49 -1.59
CA HIS A 89 16.34 3.22 -2.85
C HIS A 89 15.39 4.42 -2.78
N PHE A 90 14.08 4.20 -2.82
CA PHE A 90 13.15 5.32 -2.91
C PHE A 90 13.13 6.19 -1.64
N GLY A 91 13.33 5.60 -0.48
CA GLY A 91 13.28 6.32 0.79
C GLY A 91 14.59 7.03 1.16
N ILE A 92 15.71 6.31 1.10
CA ILE A 92 17.01 6.82 1.59
C ILE A 92 17.78 7.51 0.47
N ARG A 93 17.96 6.81 -0.67
CA ARG A 93 18.77 7.36 -1.78
C ARG A 93 18.05 8.49 -2.51
N ASP A 94 16.78 8.28 -2.87
CA ASP A 94 16.01 9.19 -3.72
C ASP A 94 15.20 10.21 -2.91
N LEU A 95 15.23 10.10 -1.57
CA LEU A 95 14.54 11.00 -0.61
C LEU A 95 13.03 11.14 -0.89
N ASN A 96 12.43 10.14 -1.51
CA ASN A 96 11.01 10.11 -1.86
C ASN A 96 10.16 9.53 -0.73
N TYR A 97 10.43 9.94 0.51
CA TYR A 97 9.77 9.43 1.70
C TYR A 97 9.28 10.59 2.57
N CYS A 98 8.00 10.61 2.89
CA CYS A 98 7.48 11.57 3.85
C CYS A 98 7.16 10.91 5.20
N GLY A 99 7.05 11.71 6.25
CA GLY A 99 6.80 11.21 7.60
C GLY A 99 5.55 10.37 7.75
N MET A 100 4.53 10.57 6.89
CA MET A 100 3.32 9.75 6.90
C MET A 100 3.55 8.26 6.63
N GLN A 101 4.67 7.91 6.01
CA GLN A 101 5.02 6.53 5.66
C GLN A 101 5.95 5.88 6.70
N VAL A 102 6.37 6.62 7.72
CA VAL A 102 7.42 6.17 8.64
C VAL A 102 6.84 5.39 9.82
N ALA A 103 7.29 4.15 9.96
CA ALA A 103 7.22 3.39 11.20
C ALA A 103 8.63 3.35 11.82
N PRO A 104 8.89 4.09 12.90
CA PRO A 104 10.25 4.25 13.45
C PRO A 104 10.90 2.91 13.79
N GLY A 105 12.12 2.72 13.31
CA GLY A 105 12.93 1.53 13.58
C GLY A 105 12.61 0.31 12.71
N LEU A 106 11.53 0.32 11.93
CA LEU A 106 11.08 -0.85 11.17
C LEU A 106 12.08 -1.28 10.09
N PHE A 107 12.72 -0.34 9.41
CA PHE A 107 13.73 -0.65 8.38
C PHE A 107 14.98 -1.37 8.93
N LYS A 108 15.19 -1.40 10.25
CA LYS A 108 16.22 -2.23 10.87
C LYS A 108 15.88 -3.72 10.88
N LEU A 109 14.61 -4.07 10.70
CA LEU A 109 14.09 -5.42 10.82
C LEU A 109 13.70 -6.03 9.47
N VAL A 110 13.10 -5.23 8.60
CA VAL A 110 12.50 -5.66 7.33
C VAL A 110 12.63 -4.56 6.28
N ASP A 111 12.42 -4.93 5.02
CA ASP A 111 12.24 -4.00 3.92
C ASP A 111 10.79 -4.06 3.40
N LEU A 112 10.41 -3.16 2.50
CA LEU A 112 9.03 -3.04 2.01
C LEU A 112 8.49 -4.35 1.40
N PRO A 113 9.23 -5.10 0.57
CA PRO A 113 8.73 -6.39 0.05
C PRO A 113 8.47 -7.43 1.15
N ASP A 114 9.16 -7.36 2.29
CA ASP A 114 8.89 -8.27 3.40
C ASP A 114 7.53 -7.95 4.04
N LEU A 115 7.23 -6.66 4.22
CA LEU A 115 5.93 -6.24 4.73
C LEU A 115 4.80 -6.59 3.77
N GLN A 116 4.98 -6.35 2.47
CA GLN A 116 4.02 -6.76 1.46
C GLN A 116 3.84 -8.28 1.45
N GLY A 117 4.92 -9.01 1.66
CA GLY A 117 4.93 -10.46 1.76
C GLY A 117 4.15 -11.03 2.94
N LEU A 118 3.98 -10.28 4.04
CA LEU A 118 3.13 -10.69 5.16
C LEU A 118 1.63 -10.77 4.79
N LEU A 119 1.24 -10.24 3.64
CA LEU A 119 -0.11 -10.41 3.13
C LEU A 119 -0.39 -11.84 2.65
N ALA A 120 0.65 -12.60 2.28
CA ALA A 120 0.47 -13.98 1.84
C ALA A 120 -0.22 -14.84 2.94
N PRO A 121 -1.17 -15.72 2.58
CA PRO A 121 -1.57 -16.11 1.23
C PRO A 121 -2.70 -15.26 0.62
N ARG A 122 -3.06 -14.12 1.20
CA ARG A 122 -4.13 -13.26 0.67
C ARG A 122 -3.77 -12.72 -0.71
N PRO A 123 -4.76 -12.57 -1.60
CA PRO A 123 -4.56 -12.00 -2.93
C PRO A 123 -3.98 -10.59 -2.90
N LEU A 124 -2.92 -10.39 -3.69
CA LEU A 124 -2.23 -9.11 -3.83
C LEU A 124 -1.97 -8.82 -5.30
N LEU A 125 -2.44 -7.69 -5.78
CA LEU A 125 -2.09 -7.11 -7.07
C LEU A 125 -1.10 -5.97 -6.85
N ILE A 126 0.02 -6.01 -7.56
CA ILE A 126 0.98 -4.91 -7.64
C ILE A 126 0.80 -4.24 -9.00
N ASP A 127 0.53 -2.94 -8.98
CA ASP A 127 0.37 -2.12 -10.19
C ASP A 127 1.54 -1.13 -10.29
N LEU A 128 2.29 -1.19 -11.40
CA LEU A 128 3.52 -0.43 -11.61
C LEU A 128 3.51 0.31 -12.95
N GLY A 129 3.87 1.59 -12.91
CA GLY A 129 4.16 2.38 -14.11
C GLY A 129 5.61 2.18 -14.55
N ALA A 130 5.82 1.76 -15.80
CA ALA A 130 7.16 1.54 -16.34
C ALA A 130 8.01 2.82 -16.44
N ASN A 131 7.35 3.98 -16.49
CA ASN A 131 7.98 5.29 -16.56
C ASN A 131 7.77 6.10 -15.27
N ASP A 132 7.45 5.44 -14.16
CA ASP A 132 7.28 6.09 -12.86
C ASP A 132 8.59 6.75 -12.41
N SER A 133 8.55 8.07 -12.20
CA SER A 133 9.70 8.85 -11.73
C SER A 133 9.90 8.76 -10.21
N CYS A 134 8.86 8.38 -9.46
CA CYS A 134 8.89 8.23 -8.01
C CYS A 134 9.36 6.85 -7.57
N PHE A 135 8.87 5.80 -8.24
CA PHE A 135 9.19 4.39 -7.97
C PHE A 135 9.78 3.76 -9.22
N LYS A 136 11.12 3.83 -9.33
CA LYS A 136 11.83 3.44 -10.54
C LYS A 136 11.66 1.98 -10.85
N ILE A 137 11.36 1.67 -12.10
CA ILE A 137 10.94 0.33 -12.53
C ILE A 137 11.96 -0.78 -12.20
N ASP A 138 13.25 -0.51 -12.26
CA ASP A 138 14.30 -1.49 -11.96
C ASP A 138 14.26 -1.93 -10.49
N THR A 139 14.11 -0.97 -9.55
CA THR A 139 14.03 -1.25 -8.11
C THR A 139 12.64 -1.72 -7.70
N ALA A 140 11.59 -1.24 -8.34
CA ALA A 140 10.22 -1.74 -8.16
C ALA A 140 10.11 -3.21 -8.58
N MET A 141 10.72 -3.59 -9.71
CA MET A 141 10.78 -4.99 -10.14
C MET A 141 11.70 -5.86 -9.26
N ALA A 142 12.71 -5.28 -8.63
CA ALA A 142 13.50 -6.00 -7.62
C ALA A 142 12.67 -6.32 -6.37
N CYS A 143 11.84 -5.37 -5.93
CA CYS A 143 10.84 -5.57 -4.88
C CYS A 143 9.86 -6.69 -5.27
N TYR A 144 9.25 -6.61 -6.45
CA TYR A 144 8.29 -7.60 -6.93
C TYR A 144 8.90 -9.01 -6.99
N ARG A 145 10.11 -9.18 -7.53
CA ARG A 145 10.80 -10.48 -7.56
C ARG A 145 11.07 -11.05 -6.16
N ARG A 146 11.29 -10.20 -5.16
CA ARG A 146 11.41 -10.67 -3.77
C ARG A 146 10.06 -11.13 -3.24
N LEU A 147 9.00 -10.41 -3.56
CA LEU A 147 7.63 -10.74 -3.20
C LEU A 147 7.19 -12.07 -3.84
N GLU A 148 7.51 -12.32 -5.12
CA GLU A 148 7.27 -13.60 -5.78
C GLU A 148 7.87 -14.77 -5.01
N ARG A 149 9.10 -14.63 -4.53
CA ARG A 149 9.74 -15.69 -3.71
C ARG A 149 9.00 -15.93 -2.40
N ILE A 150 8.54 -14.86 -1.74
CA ILE A 150 7.78 -14.98 -0.49
C ILE A 150 6.45 -15.71 -0.74
N TYR A 151 5.71 -15.31 -1.77
CA TYR A 151 4.46 -15.98 -2.14
C TYR A 151 4.68 -17.42 -2.59
N THR A 152 5.81 -17.73 -3.21
CA THR A 152 6.20 -19.11 -3.57
C THR A 152 6.41 -19.96 -2.32
N VAL A 153 7.17 -19.48 -1.35
CA VAL A 153 7.40 -20.19 -0.07
C VAL A 153 6.10 -20.37 0.70
N ALA A 154 5.19 -19.41 0.63
CA ALA A 154 3.86 -19.49 1.24
C ALA A 154 2.89 -20.42 0.48
N GLY A 155 3.28 -20.99 -0.67
CA GLY A 155 2.40 -21.82 -1.51
C GLY A 155 1.25 -21.05 -2.17
N ALA A 156 1.41 -19.73 -2.32
CA ALA A 156 0.36 -18.81 -2.72
C ALA A 156 0.67 -18.06 -4.04
N GLN A 157 1.51 -18.59 -4.92
CA GLN A 157 1.96 -17.92 -6.15
C GLN A 157 0.81 -17.38 -7.00
N ARG A 158 -0.29 -18.15 -7.12
CA ARG A 158 -1.48 -17.76 -7.90
C ARG A 158 -2.28 -16.59 -7.30
N HIS A 159 -1.94 -16.17 -6.09
CA HIS A 159 -2.57 -15.05 -5.39
C HIS A 159 -1.76 -13.76 -5.50
N LEU A 160 -0.60 -13.79 -6.14
CA LEU A 160 0.19 -12.61 -6.47
C LEU A 160 0.09 -12.34 -7.97
N ASP A 161 -0.25 -11.13 -8.34
CA ASP A 161 -0.30 -10.70 -9.73
C ASP A 161 0.38 -9.34 -9.91
N LEU A 162 0.78 -9.05 -11.15
CA LEU A 162 1.45 -7.81 -11.56
C LEU A 162 0.69 -7.17 -12.71
N ASP A 163 0.29 -5.92 -12.55
CA ASP A 163 -0.11 -5.02 -13.62
C ASP A 163 1.04 -4.05 -13.93
N LEU A 164 1.78 -4.32 -15.00
CA LEU A 164 2.84 -3.45 -15.48
C LEU A 164 2.34 -2.69 -16.70
N HIS A 165 2.21 -1.38 -16.57
CA HIS A 165 1.70 -0.53 -17.64
C HIS A 165 2.75 0.51 -18.11
N PRO A 166 2.67 1.02 -19.35
CA PRO A 166 3.67 1.95 -19.90
C PRO A 166 3.55 3.39 -19.36
N GLY A 167 2.64 3.64 -18.41
CA GLY A 167 2.42 4.96 -17.83
C GLY A 167 3.49 5.39 -16.83
N GLU A 168 3.26 6.56 -16.27
CA GLU A 168 4.07 7.17 -15.20
C GLU A 168 3.49 6.81 -13.82
N HIS A 169 3.63 7.73 -12.84
CA HIS A 169 3.09 7.59 -11.48
C HIS A 169 1.55 7.66 -11.48
N GLY A 170 0.89 6.55 -11.78
CA GLY A 170 -0.56 6.50 -11.97
C GLY A 170 -1.11 5.08 -11.92
N TRP A 171 -2.41 4.98 -11.90
CA TRP A 171 -3.11 3.71 -11.91
C TRP A 171 -3.23 3.14 -13.33
N GLY A 172 -2.71 1.94 -13.55
CA GLY A 172 -2.83 1.23 -14.82
C GLY A 172 -4.23 0.66 -15.05
N GLY A 173 -4.77 0.02 -14.04
CA GLY A 173 -6.15 -0.45 -14.01
C GLY A 173 -6.48 -1.61 -14.96
N ASN A 174 -5.48 -2.18 -15.64
CA ASN A 174 -5.72 -3.23 -16.63
C ASN A 174 -6.26 -4.52 -15.99
N LYS A 175 -5.87 -4.81 -14.76
CA LYS A 175 -6.21 -6.04 -14.05
C LYS A 175 -7.15 -5.85 -12.86
N SER A 176 -7.28 -4.66 -12.31
CA SER A 176 -7.96 -4.37 -11.04
C SER A 176 -9.35 -4.97 -10.94
N VAL A 177 -10.20 -4.71 -11.94
CA VAL A 177 -11.59 -5.20 -11.93
C VAL A 177 -11.66 -6.72 -11.95
N ALA A 178 -10.88 -7.37 -12.83
CA ALA A 178 -10.84 -8.83 -12.94
C ALA A 178 -10.28 -9.46 -11.66
N PHE A 179 -9.23 -8.85 -11.08
CA PHE A 179 -8.61 -9.29 -9.84
C PHE A 179 -9.60 -9.27 -8.67
N PHE A 180 -10.25 -8.14 -8.41
CA PHE A 180 -11.22 -8.05 -7.31
C PHE A 180 -12.45 -8.93 -7.54
N ARG A 181 -12.95 -9.03 -8.77
CA ARG A 181 -14.04 -9.97 -9.08
C ARG A 181 -13.68 -11.41 -8.73
N THR A 182 -12.51 -11.85 -9.14
CA THR A 182 -12.04 -13.23 -8.90
C THR A 182 -11.88 -13.51 -7.41
N HIS A 183 -11.21 -12.61 -6.70
CA HIS A 183 -10.80 -12.88 -5.34
C HIS A 183 -11.81 -12.50 -4.26
N LEU A 184 -12.77 -11.64 -4.58
CA LEU A 184 -13.91 -11.31 -3.70
C LEU A 184 -15.19 -12.05 -4.07
N GLY A 185 -15.19 -12.86 -5.14
CA GLY A 185 -16.32 -13.68 -5.53
C GLY A 185 -17.53 -12.85 -6.02
N PHE A 186 -17.29 -11.80 -6.80
CA PHE A 186 -18.37 -11.11 -7.49
C PHE A 186 -18.74 -11.87 -8.76
N ALA A 187 -20.03 -11.97 -9.02
CA ALA A 187 -20.52 -12.52 -10.29
C ALA A 187 -20.02 -11.68 -11.48
N PRO A 188 -19.80 -12.31 -12.66
CA PRO A 188 -19.40 -11.63 -13.88
C PRO A 188 -20.44 -10.61 -14.36
#